data_e7b9ce5955b820acd74d57386ba85a3b
#
_entry.id   e7b9ce5955b820acd74d57386ba85a3b
#
_cell.length_a   1.000
_cell.length_b   1.000
_cell.length_c   1.000
_cell.angle_alpha   90.00
_cell.angle_beta   90.00
_cell.angle_gamma   90.00
#
_symmetry.space_group_name_H-M   'P 1'
#
loop_
_entity.id
_entity.type
_entity.pdbx_description
1 polymer ?
#
loop_
_entity_poly.entity_id
_entity_poly.type
_entity_poly.pdbx_seq_one_letter_code
_entity_poly.pdbx_strand_id
1 'polypeptide(L)'
;MVPENEVHSEGRLESTHHLHDPRVVGIGTQVVDIVPTTEDQVWSLCHDQLHGTLHIGVNLEAAGVKTDEKGAVVVDETLKTTADNIWAMGDVKGGLQFTYISLDDFRIIRDNLYNGGNRTVNDRNVIPYSVFINPPLSRVGMTESEAIAKGYEVKTGRLEAMAIPKAKIEGVTDGLLKAVIDAKTDKILGCTLLCNTSHEMINIVAAAMKAEQKYTFLKDMIFTHPTMNEALNDLFGSVK
;
A
#
# COMPACT_ATOMS: atom_id res chain seq x y z
N MET A 1 -14.52 30.37 -41.93
CA MET A 1 -15.76 29.66 -42.26
C MET A 1 -15.45 28.18 -42.26
N VAL A 2 -15.65 27.54 -41.09
CA VAL A 2 -15.46 26.07 -40.87
C VAL A 2 -16.77 25.60 -40.28
N PRO A 3 -17.41 24.57 -40.80
CA PRO A 3 -18.71 24.14 -40.30
C PRO A 3 -18.58 23.30 -39.01
N GLU A 4 -19.51 23.54 -38.11
CA GLU A 4 -19.82 22.71 -36.97
C GLU A 4 -20.28 21.32 -37.43
N ASN A 5 -19.72 20.28 -36.86
CA ASN A 5 -20.29 18.94 -36.93
C ASN A 5 -20.69 18.51 -35.53
N GLU A 6 -21.98 18.38 -35.37
CA GLU A 6 -22.66 17.69 -34.28
C GLU A 6 -22.16 16.24 -34.17
N VAL A 7 -21.81 15.83 -32.96
CA VAL A 7 -21.62 14.41 -32.64
C VAL A 7 -22.71 14.00 -31.65
N HIS A 8 -23.76 13.42 -32.20
CA HIS A 8 -24.64 12.53 -31.46
C HIS A 8 -23.94 11.19 -31.26
N SER A 9 -23.80 10.75 -30.04
CA SER A 9 -23.80 9.31 -29.73
C SER A 9 -24.21 9.08 -28.30
N GLU A 10 -25.50 8.90 -28.10
CA GLU A 10 -26.02 8.11 -27.00
C GLU A 10 -25.66 6.66 -27.24
N GLY A 11 -24.84 6.11 -26.37
CA GLY A 11 -24.50 4.69 -26.26
C GLY A 11 -24.71 4.23 -24.83
N ARG A 12 -25.99 4.08 -24.44
CA ARG A 12 -26.38 3.43 -23.19
C ARG A 12 -26.14 1.94 -23.32
N LEU A 13 -25.10 1.44 -22.69
CA LEU A 13 -24.96 0.01 -22.43
C LEU A 13 -25.62 -0.31 -21.08
N GLU A 14 -26.87 -0.72 -21.15
CA GLU A 14 -27.55 -1.44 -20.08
C GLU A 14 -26.97 -2.86 -20.03
N SER A 15 -26.23 -3.15 -18.99
CA SER A 15 -25.92 -4.51 -18.58
C SER A 15 -26.29 -4.66 -17.13
N THR A 16 -27.58 -4.88 -16.88
CA THR A 16 -28.13 -5.32 -15.60
C THR A 16 -27.90 -6.82 -15.47
N HIS A 17 -26.83 -7.22 -14.81
CA HIS A 17 -26.76 -8.52 -14.16
C HIS A 17 -26.73 -8.29 -12.65
N HIS A 18 -27.88 -8.43 -12.03
CA HIS A 18 -28.04 -8.52 -10.58
C HIS A 18 -27.35 -9.80 -10.09
N LEU A 19 -26.21 -9.64 -9.42
CA LEU A 19 -25.70 -10.63 -8.51
C LEU A 19 -25.90 -10.11 -7.08
N HIS A 20 -27.11 -10.27 -6.56
CA HIS A 20 -27.36 -10.23 -5.13
C HIS A 20 -26.88 -11.56 -4.54
N ASP A 21 -25.69 -11.59 -3.97
CA ASP A 21 -25.29 -12.67 -3.09
C ASP A 21 -25.55 -12.21 -1.64
N PRO A 22 -26.51 -12.84 -0.92
CA PRO A 22 -26.87 -12.43 0.43
C PRO A 22 -25.85 -12.82 1.50
N ARG A 23 -24.69 -13.35 1.12
CA ARG A 23 -23.68 -13.91 2.05
C ARG A 23 -22.72 -12.89 2.63
N VAL A 24 -22.89 -11.62 2.30
CA VAL A 24 -21.99 -10.59 2.79
C VAL A 24 -22.80 -9.47 3.42
N VAL A 25 -22.78 -9.43 4.75
CA VAL A 25 -23.50 -8.45 5.56
C VAL A 25 -22.51 -7.42 6.08
N GLY A 26 -22.69 -6.19 5.69
CA GLY A 26 -22.01 -5.06 6.29
C GLY A 26 -22.69 -4.63 7.57
N ILE A 27 -21.94 -4.50 8.65
CA ILE A 27 -22.43 -4.07 9.95
C ILE A 27 -21.80 -2.70 10.29
N GLY A 28 -22.58 -1.63 10.17
CA GLY A 28 -22.19 -0.27 10.55
C GLY A 28 -21.27 0.43 9.53
N THR A 29 -20.93 1.69 9.80
CA THR A 29 -20.20 2.59 8.91
C THR A 29 -18.76 2.15 8.56
N GLN A 30 -18.35 0.98 8.99
CA GLN A 30 -17.03 0.41 8.76
C GLN A 30 -17.01 -1.06 8.36
N VAL A 31 -18.16 -1.67 8.19
CA VAL A 31 -18.28 -3.02 7.66
C VAL A 31 -18.96 -2.91 6.32
N VAL A 32 -18.27 -3.32 5.34
CA VAL A 32 -18.61 -3.13 3.97
C VAL A 32 -19.76 -4.02 3.59
N ASP A 33 -20.85 -3.42 3.12
CA ASP A 33 -21.78 -4.11 2.25
C ASP A 33 -20.98 -4.52 1.01
N ILE A 34 -20.80 -5.73 0.81
CA ILE A 34 -19.79 -6.21 -0.08
C ILE A 34 -20.46 -6.86 -1.23
N VAL A 35 -20.26 -6.39 -2.29
CA VAL A 35 -19.21 -6.30 -3.26
C VAL A 35 -19.43 -5.01 -4.03
N PRO A 36 -18.55 -4.03 -3.94
CA PRO A 36 -18.57 -2.96 -4.91
C PRO A 36 -18.24 -3.57 -6.26
N THR A 37 -19.14 -3.43 -7.19
CA THR A 37 -18.93 -3.88 -8.56
C THR A 37 -18.00 -2.94 -9.35
N THR A 38 -17.56 -1.83 -8.70
CA THR A 38 -16.67 -0.84 -9.30
C THR A 38 -15.61 -0.36 -8.29
N GLU A 39 -14.42 -0.01 -8.79
CA GLU A 39 -13.32 0.56 -7.97
C GLU A 39 -13.73 1.85 -7.25
N ASP A 40 -14.61 2.67 -7.83
CA ASP A 40 -15.09 3.93 -7.26
C ASP A 40 -15.86 3.73 -5.95
N GLN A 41 -16.60 2.64 -5.80
CA GLN A 41 -17.32 2.31 -4.57
C GLN A 41 -16.37 1.90 -3.43
N VAL A 42 -15.22 1.30 -3.75
CA VAL A 42 -14.17 0.98 -2.77
C VAL A 42 -13.53 2.25 -2.22
N TRP A 43 -13.29 3.24 -3.06
CA TRP A 43 -12.71 4.53 -2.65
C TRP A 43 -13.60 5.32 -1.70
N SER A 44 -14.91 5.33 -1.93
CA SER A 44 -15.88 6.01 -1.05
C SER A 44 -15.89 5.43 0.37
N LEU A 45 -15.74 4.12 0.51
CA LEU A 45 -15.74 3.43 1.81
C LEU A 45 -14.44 3.62 2.59
N CYS A 46 -13.31 3.84 1.89
CA CYS A 46 -12.02 4.08 2.54
C CYS A 46 -11.85 5.51 3.06
N HIS A 47 -12.59 6.48 2.53
CA HIS A 47 -12.39 7.90 2.83
C HIS A 47 -13.00 8.38 4.13
N ASP A 48 -14.03 7.70 4.65
CA ASP A 48 -14.76 8.12 5.85
C ASP A 48 -14.12 7.69 7.19
N GLN A 49 -12.92 7.10 7.17
CA GLN A 49 -12.32 6.39 8.31
C GLN A 49 -11.28 7.16 9.14
N LEU A 50 -11.20 8.48 9.03
CA LEU A 50 -10.14 9.23 9.73
C LEU A 50 -10.41 9.56 11.22
N HIS A 51 -11.50 9.13 11.84
CA HIS A 51 -11.78 9.39 13.25
C HIS A 51 -12.19 8.12 14.01
N GLY A 52 -11.26 7.65 14.80
CA GLY A 52 -11.22 6.60 15.78
C GLY A 52 -12.44 6.29 16.65
N THR A 53 -13.53 5.85 16.08
CA THR A 53 -14.62 5.20 16.81
C THR A 53 -14.94 3.87 16.14
N LEU A 54 -14.07 2.91 16.35
CA LEU A 54 -14.31 1.53 15.99
C LEU A 54 -15.55 1.02 16.75
N HIS A 55 -16.56 0.55 16.03
CA HIS A 55 -17.66 -0.30 16.54
C HIS A 55 -18.80 0.30 17.36
N ILE A 56 -19.00 1.61 17.42
CA ILE A 56 -20.18 2.15 18.10
C ILE A 56 -21.44 1.77 17.30
N GLY A 57 -22.26 0.91 17.88
CA GLY A 57 -23.59 0.54 17.36
C GLY A 57 -23.65 -0.77 16.57
N VAL A 58 -22.52 -1.46 16.37
CA VAL A 58 -22.49 -2.76 15.70
C VAL A 58 -22.51 -3.89 16.74
N ASN A 59 -23.53 -4.72 16.70
CA ASN A 59 -23.64 -5.87 17.61
C ASN A 59 -22.89 -7.10 17.05
N LEU A 60 -21.56 -7.03 17.03
CA LEU A 60 -20.68 -8.09 16.51
C LEU A 60 -20.88 -9.41 17.26
N GLU A 61 -21.08 -9.34 18.58
CA GLU A 61 -21.30 -10.51 19.43
C GLU A 61 -22.56 -11.27 19.03
N ALA A 62 -23.67 -10.57 18.75
CA ALA A 62 -24.90 -11.20 18.27
C ALA A 62 -24.73 -11.86 16.90
N ALA A 63 -23.78 -11.40 16.08
CA ALA A 63 -23.43 -12.03 14.81
C ALA A 63 -22.41 -13.17 14.97
N GLY A 64 -21.92 -13.48 16.19
CA GLY A 64 -20.89 -14.48 16.43
C GLY A 64 -19.49 -14.04 16.02
N VAL A 65 -19.29 -12.76 15.77
CA VAL A 65 -17.98 -12.18 15.40
C VAL A 65 -17.21 -11.81 16.65
N LYS A 66 -16.02 -12.37 16.83
CA LYS A 66 -15.13 -12.06 17.94
C LYS A 66 -14.23 -10.87 17.65
N THR A 67 -13.90 -10.15 18.71
CA THR A 67 -12.89 -9.08 18.71
C THR A 67 -11.71 -9.44 19.61
N ASP A 68 -10.57 -8.85 19.35
CA ASP A 68 -9.40 -8.92 20.24
C ASP A 68 -9.54 -7.96 21.43
N GLU A 69 -8.54 -7.94 22.32
CA GLU A 69 -8.51 -7.08 23.52
C GLU A 69 -8.51 -5.57 23.19
N LYS A 70 -8.18 -5.19 21.95
CA LYS A 70 -8.19 -3.80 21.46
C LYS A 70 -9.46 -3.46 20.71
N GLY A 71 -10.40 -4.39 20.57
CA GLY A 71 -11.66 -4.23 19.88
C GLY A 71 -11.58 -4.47 18.36
N ALA A 72 -10.42 -4.89 17.83
CA ALA A 72 -10.32 -5.24 16.42
C ALA A 72 -10.98 -6.60 16.12
N VAL A 73 -11.63 -6.71 14.97
CA VAL A 73 -12.27 -7.96 14.53
C VAL A 73 -11.23 -9.03 14.26
N VAL A 74 -11.38 -10.18 14.91
CA VAL A 74 -10.50 -11.34 14.70
C VAL A 74 -10.81 -11.98 13.36
N VAL A 75 -9.80 -12.08 12.50
CA VAL A 75 -9.88 -12.71 11.18
C VAL A 75 -8.76 -13.73 10.99
N ASP A 76 -8.98 -14.70 10.10
CA ASP A 76 -7.94 -15.58 9.61
C ASP A 76 -7.11 -14.93 8.49
N GLU A 77 -6.18 -15.66 7.92
CA GLU A 77 -5.30 -15.19 6.84
C GLU A 77 -6.04 -14.86 5.52
N THR A 78 -7.28 -15.36 5.36
CA THR A 78 -8.16 -15.06 4.23
C THR A 78 -9.14 -13.94 4.52
N LEU A 79 -9.01 -13.29 5.69
CA LEU A 79 -9.87 -12.23 6.19
C LEU A 79 -11.28 -12.67 6.58
N LYS A 80 -11.52 -13.99 6.72
CA LYS A 80 -12.76 -14.51 7.25
C LYS A 80 -12.80 -14.33 8.78
N THR A 81 -13.95 -13.90 9.30
CA THR A 81 -14.16 -13.73 10.74
C THR A 81 -14.41 -15.08 11.42
N THR A 82 -14.67 -15.05 12.74
CA THR A 82 -15.08 -16.24 13.52
C THR A 82 -16.51 -16.69 13.23
N ALA A 83 -17.31 -15.87 12.53
CA ALA A 83 -18.66 -16.21 12.11
C ALA A 83 -18.66 -16.69 10.65
N ASP A 84 -19.56 -17.64 10.34
CA ASP A 84 -19.73 -18.09 8.96
C ASP A 84 -20.26 -16.98 8.06
N ASN A 85 -19.74 -16.92 6.83
CA ASN A 85 -20.15 -15.97 5.79
C ASN A 85 -19.95 -14.48 6.13
N ILE A 86 -19.04 -14.15 7.06
CA ILE A 86 -18.67 -12.79 7.40
C ILE A 86 -17.15 -12.62 7.26
N TRP A 87 -16.73 -11.60 6.52
CA TRP A 87 -15.34 -11.18 6.37
C TRP A 87 -15.17 -9.77 6.91
N ALA A 88 -13.96 -9.42 7.37
CA ALA A 88 -13.62 -8.07 7.78
C ALA A 88 -12.36 -7.59 7.06
N MET A 89 -12.40 -6.35 6.58
CA MET A 89 -11.30 -5.73 5.84
C MET A 89 -11.02 -4.31 6.32
N GLY A 90 -9.80 -3.82 6.06
CA GLY A 90 -9.38 -2.48 6.46
C GLY A 90 -9.12 -2.36 7.95
N ASP A 91 -9.32 -1.16 8.48
CA ASP A 91 -8.91 -0.78 9.83
C ASP A 91 -9.63 -1.56 10.94
N VAL A 92 -10.84 -2.02 10.66
CA VAL A 92 -11.70 -2.76 11.60
C VAL A 92 -11.06 -4.05 12.12
N LYS A 93 -10.17 -4.67 11.33
CA LYS A 93 -9.43 -5.88 11.74
C LYS A 93 -8.10 -5.59 12.43
N GLY A 94 -7.77 -4.30 12.63
CA GLY A 94 -6.47 -3.90 13.18
C GLY A 94 -5.28 -4.14 12.24
N GLY A 95 -4.08 -4.06 12.77
CA GLY A 95 -2.85 -4.23 12.00
C GLY A 95 -2.45 -2.96 11.25
N LEU A 96 -2.04 -3.10 10.00
CA LEU A 96 -1.64 -1.96 9.16
C LEU A 96 -2.86 -1.20 8.65
N GLN A 97 -3.01 0.05 9.10
CA GLN A 97 -4.14 0.92 8.83
C GLN A 97 -3.81 1.89 7.67
N PHE A 98 -3.68 1.35 6.46
CA PHE A 98 -3.44 2.12 5.24
C PHE A 98 -4.54 1.85 4.22
N THR A 99 -4.99 2.89 3.53
CA THR A 99 -6.01 2.79 2.47
C THR A 99 -5.71 1.67 1.47
N TYR A 100 -4.44 1.55 1.06
CA TYR A 100 -4.05 0.53 0.09
C TYR A 100 -4.05 -0.90 0.67
N ILE A 101 -3.92 -1.04 2.00
CA ILE A 101 -4.11 -2.33 2.68
C ILE A 101 -5.59 -2.73 2.67
N SER A 102 -6.50 -1.77 2.91
CA SER A 102 -7.95 -2.02 2.79
C SER A 102 -8.34 -2.46 1.37
N LEU A 103 -7.77 -1.83 0.35
CA LEU A 103 -7.99 -2.22 -1.05
C LEU A 103 -7.43 -3.63 -1.35
N ASP A 104 -6.27 -3.98 -0.79
CA ASP A 104 -5.71 -5.32 -0.99
C ASP A 104 -6.47 -6.38 -0.18
N ASP A 105 -7.00 -6.05 1.00
CA ASP A 105 -7.94 -6.90 1.74
C ASP A 105 -9.15 -7.26 0.86
N PHE A 106 -9.75 -6.25 0.22
CA PHE A 106 -10.82 -6.48 -0.75
C PHE A 106 -10.40 -7.43 -1.88
N ARG A 107 -9.21 -7.24 -2.44
CA ARG A 107 -8.69 -8.11 -3.51
C ARG A 107 -8.52 -9.56 -3.06
N ILE A 108 -8.08 -9.78 -1.81
CA ILE A 108 -7.96 -11.12 -1.21
C ILE A 108 -9.34 -11.75 -1.08
N ILE A 109 -10.30 -11.04 -0.48
CA ILE A 109 -11.67 -11.55 -0.29
C ILE A 109 -12.30 -11.87 -1.65
N ARG A 110 -12.24 -10.93 -2.61
CA ARG A 110 -12.80 -11.13 -3.95
C ARG A 110 -12.19 -12.33 -4.66
N ASP A 111 -10.87 -12.47 -4.60
CA ASP A 111 -10.17 -13.59 -5.23
C ASP A 111 -10.63 -14.93 -4.69
N ASN A 112 -10.70 -15.05 -3.36
CA ASN A 112 -11.11 -16.29 -2.69
C ASN A 112 -12.59 -16.62 -2.88
N LEU A 113 -13.48 -15.61 -2.92
CA LEU A 113 -14.91 -15.84 -3.04
C LEU A 113 -15.39 -16.09 -4.49
N TYR A 114 -14.79 -15.42 -5.47
CA TYR A 114 -15.35 -15.36 -6.82
C TYR A 114 -14.43 -15.89 -7.92
N ASN A 115 -13.11 -15.90 -7.68
CA ASN A 115 -12.14 -16.29 -8.70
C ASN A 115 -11.53 -17.68 -8.47
N GLY A 116 -11.95 -18.36 -7.39
CA GLY A 116 -11.37 -19.67 -7.01
C GLY A 116 -9.88 -19.58 -6.63
N GLY A 117 -9.43 -18.40 -6.23
CA GLY A 117 -8.06 -18.13 -5.80
C GLY A 117 -7.79 -18.62 -4.37
N ASN A 118 -6.57 -18.39 -3.92
CA ASN A 118 -6.09 -18.76 -2.59
C ASN A 118 -5.21 -17.69 -1.95
N ARG A 119 -5.42 -16.43 -2.32
CA ARG A 119 -4.65 -15.31 -1.77
C ARG A 119 -4.89 -15.15 -0.27
N THR A 120 -3.83 -14.77 0.44
CA THR A 120 -3.84 -14.51 1.87
C THR A 120 -3.12 -13.19 2.20
N VAL A 121 -3.28 -12.70 3.42
CA VAL A 121 -2.51 -11.55 3.91
C VAL A 121 -1.00 -11.83 3.98
N ASN A 122 -0.60 -13.10 4.00
CA ASN A 122 0.80 -13.52 4.03
C ASN A 122 1.53 -13.29 2.69
N ASP A 123 0.78 -13.06 1.60
CA ASP A 123 1.36 -12.72 0.28
C ASP A 123 1.93 -11.28 0.23
N ARG A 124 1.72 -10.50 1.29
CA ARG A 124 2.17 -9.11 1.42
C ARG A 124 3.60 -9.03 1.93
N ASN A 125 4.57 -9.25 1.09
CA ASN A 125 5.99 -9.24 1.45
C ASN A 125 6.65 -7.86 1.31
N VAL A 126 6.06 -6.93 0.53
CA VAL A 126 6.60 -5.59 0.29
C VAL A 126 5.47 -4.57 0.40
N ILE A 127 5.49 -3.77 1.46
CA ILE A 127 4.46 -2.76 1.74
C ILE A 127 5.15 -1.41 1.91
N PRO A 128 5.10 -0.52 0.92
CA PRO A 128 5.54 0.86 1.09
C PRO A 128 4.50 1.68 1.84
N TYR A 129 4.97 2.66 2.60
CA TYR A 129 4.11 3.65 3.24
C TYR A 129 4.79 5.01 3.35
N SER A 130 4.00 6.06 3.55
CA SER A 130 4.48 7.42 3.69
C SER A 130 3.79 8.15 4.84
N VAL A 131 4.56 9.00 5.52
CA VAL A 131 4.06 9.98 6.48
C VAL A 131 4.21 11.34 5.82
N PHE A 132 3.09 12.06 5.64
CA PHE A 132 3.03 13.31 4.88
C PHE A 132 3.38 14.53 5.75
N ILE A 133 4.55 14.48 6.38
CA ILE A 133 5.23 15.64 6.97
C ILE A 133 5.95 16.44 5.86
N ASN A 134 6.63 17.52 6.20
CA ASN A 134 7.37 18.34 5.23
C ASN A 134 8.86 18.39 5.58
N PRO A 135 9.74 17.80 4.75
CA PRO A 135 9.46 16.96 3.58
C PRO A 135 8.85 15.61 3.99
N PRO A 136 8.15 14.90 3.06
CA PRO A 136 7.53 13.63 3.38
C PRO A 136 8.56 12.54 3.70
N LEU A 137 8.20 11.67 4.66
CA LEU A 137 8.97 10.50 5.04
C LEU A 137 8.31 9.25 4.45
N SER A 138 9.04 8.52 3.62
CA SER A 138 8.55 7.29 2.99
C SER A 138 9.45 6.12 3.30
N ARG A 139 8.87 4.94 3.44
CA ARG A 139 9.61 3.74 3.80
C ARG A 139 9.03 2.49 3.14
N VAL A 140 9.92 1.53 2.86
CA VAL A 140 9.57 0.16 2.50
C VAL A 140 10.58 -0.81 3.12
N GLY A 141 10.11 -1.98 3.54
CA GLY A 141 10.96 -3.03 4.12
C GLY A 141 11.50 -2.70 5.52
N MET A 142 12.66 -3.28 5.86
CA MET A 142 13.25 -3.23 7.20
C MET A 142 14.16 -2.02 7.41
N THR A 143 14.23 -1.52 8.64
CA THR A 143 15.34 -0.67 9.08
C THR A 143 16.61 -1.50 9.24
N GLU A 144 17.76 -0.83 9.34
CA GLU A 144 19.03 -1.48 9.64
C GLU A 144 18.97 -2.29 10.95
N SER A 145 18.42 -1.72 12.03
CA SER A 145 18.27 -2.39 13.31
C SER A 145 17.35 -3.61 13.24
N GLU A 146 16.25 -3.53 12.52
CA GLU A 146 15.35 -4.65 12.29
C GLU A 146 16.01 -5.78 11.48
N ALA A 147 16.79 -5.42 10.46
CA ALA A 147 17.53 -6.40 9.65
C ALA A 147 18.60 -7.11 10.48
N ILE A 148 19.38 -6.37 11.26
CA ILE A 148 20.38 -6.95 12.18
C ILE A 148 19.71 -7.85 13.22
N ALA A 149 18.62 -7.41 13.83
CA ALA A 149 17.87 -8.22 14.80
C ALA A 149 17.33 -9.53 14.22
N LYS A 150 17.06 -9.57 12.90
CA LYS A 150 16.67 -10.78 12.16
C LYS A 150 17.87 -11.63 11.68
N GLY A 151 19.11 -11.25 12.05
CA GLY A 151 20.31 -12.00 11.73
C GLY A 151 20.91 -11.74 10.34
N TYR A 152 20.46 -10.68 9.66
CA TYR A 152 21.09 -10.28 8.40
C TYR A 152 22.45 -9.62 8.66
N GLU A 153 23.40 -9.91 7.79
CA GLU A 153 24.62 -9.12 7.61
C GLU A 153 24.29 -7.99 6.63
N VAL A 154 24.45 -6.73 7.04
CA VAL A 154 23.94 -5.60 6.27
C VAL A 154 25.03 -4.70 5.73
N LYS A 155 24.82 -4.20 4.50
CA LYS A 155 25.47 -3.01 3.94
C LYS A 155 24.46 -1.88 3.93
N THR A 156 24.92 -0.63 4.07
CA THR A 156 24.03 0.53 4.01
C THR A 156 24.51 1.57 3.02
N GLY A 157 23.56 2.23 2.34
CA GLY A 157 23.81 3.43 1.55
C GLY A 157 23.15 4.63 2.21
N ARG A 158 23.76 5.82 2.06
CA ARG A 158 23.21 7.09 2.58
C ARG A 158 23.44 8.20 1.59
N LEU A 159 22.45 9.09 1.47
CA LEU A 159 22.53 10.28 0.63
C LEU A 159 21.79 11.41 1.29
N GLU A 160 22.45 12.56 1.49
CA GLU A 160 21.80 13.79 1.95
C GLU A 160 20.94 14.38 0.82
N ALA A 161 19.73 14.84 1.14
CA ALA A 161 18.82 15.40 0.13
C ALA A 161 19.42 16.62 -0.59
N MET A 162 20.26 17.38 0.10
CA MET A 162 20.98 18.52 -0.49
C MET A 162 21.98 18.13 -1.60
N ALA A 163 22.36 16.85 -1.71
CA ALA A 163 23.20 16.37 -2.80
C ALA A 163 22.43 16.23 -4.12
N ILE A 164 21.10 16.10 -4.06
CA ILE A 164 20.22 15.82 -5.20
C ILE A 164 20.06 17.06 -6.08
N PRO A 165 20.41 17.01 -7.40
CA PRO A 165 20.29 18.17 -8.28
C PRO A 165 18.88 18.72 -8.34
N LYS A 166 17.85 17.88 -8.44
CA LYS A 166 16.45 18.30 -8.50
C LYS A 166 15.97 18.97 -7.21
N ALA A 167 16.40 18.49 -6.04
CA ALA A 167 16.10 19.12 -4.75
C ALA A 167 16.65 20.57 -4.68
N LYS A 168 17.85 20.81 -5.22
CA LYS A 168 18.42 22.15 -5.33
C LYS A 168 17.63 23.05 -6.25
N ILE A 169 17.16 22.54 -7.39
CA ILE A 169 16.32 23.29 -8.33
C ILE A 169 14.99 23.72 -7.67
N GLU A 170 14.41 22.85 -6.85
CA GLU A 170 13.14 23.10 -6.16
C GLU A 170 13.29 23.89 -4.86
N GLY A 171 14.54 24.06 -4.36
CA GLY A 171 14.82 24.73 -3.10
C GLY A 171 14.40 23.94 -1.86
N VAL A 172 14.15 22.61 -1.99
CA VAL A 172 13.76 21.71 -0.89
C VAL A 172 14.88 20.69 -0.69
N THR A 173 15.88 21.08 0.09
CA THR A 173 17.14 20.33 0.24
C THR A 173 17.27 19.59 1.58
N ASP A 174 16.29 19.74 2.47
CA ASP A 174 16.30 19.06 3.76
C ASP A 174 15.97 17.57 3.62
N GLY A 175 16.71 16.75 4.38
CA GLY A 175 16.42 15.35 4.50
C GLY A 175 17.58 14.41 4.25
N LEU A 176 17.28 13.11 4.36
CA LEU A 176 18.24 12.02 4.28
C LEU A 176 17.58 10.79 3.66
N LEU A 177 18.29 10.17 2.75
CA LEU A 177 17.91 8.90 2.15
C LEU A 177 18.83 7.79 2.70
N LYS A 178 18.25 6.63 3.02
CA LYS A 178 19.00 5.47 3.51
C LYS A 178 18.49 4.17 2.89
N ALA A 179 19.42 3.36 2.39
CA ALA A 179 19.17 2.01 1.90
C ALA A 179 19.81 0.97 2.83
N VAL A 180 19.14 -0.18 2.99
CA VAL A 180 19.61 -1.34 3.77
C VAL A 180 19.63 -2.55 2.84
N ILE A 181 20.78 -3.18 2.74
CA ILE A 181 21.09 -4.22 1.74
C ILE A 181 21.60 -5.47 2.49
N ASP A 182 21.16 -6.65 2.07
CA ASP A 182 21.74 -7.91 2.50
C ASP A 182 23.14 -8.06 1.90
N ALA A 183 24.16 -8.12 2.75
CA ALA A 183 25.55 -8.22 2.32
C ALA A 183 25.86 -9.50 1.53
N LYS A 184 25.08 -10.57 1.72
CA LYS A 184 25.30 -11.87 1.08
C LYS A 184 24.64 -11.99 -0.28
N THR A 185 23.45 -11.43 -0.43
CA THR A 185 22.63 -11.63 -1.64
C THR A 185 22.54 -10.39 -2.52
N ASP A 186 22.96 -9.22 -2.00
CA ASP A 186 22.77 -7.90 -2.60
C ASP A 186 21.30 -7.49 -2.76
N LYS A 187 20.36 -8.22 -2.15
CA LYS A 187 18.94 -7.85 -2.16
C LYS A 187 18.66 -6.62 -1.28
N ILE A 188 17.73 -5.79 -1.71
CA ILE A 188 17.27 -4.65 -0.94
C ILE A 188 16.40 -5.17 0.21
N LEU A 189 16.83 -4.96 1.46
CA LEU A 189 16.08 -5.32 2.67
C LEU A 189 15.12 -4.20 3.07
N GLY A 190 15.48 -2.96 2.79
CA GLY A 190 14.64 -1.81 3.08
C GLY A 190 15.22 -0.49 2.57
N CYS A 191 14.35 0.51 2.52
CA CYS A 191 14.72 1.87 2.14
C CYS A 191 13.85 2.87 2.89
N THR A 192 14.49 3.96 3.35
CA THR A 192 13.82 5.09 4.00
C THR A 192 14.25 6.36 3.29
N LEU A 193 13.28 7.17 2.87
CA LEU A 193 13.47 8.40 2.12
C LEU A 193 12.78 9.55 2.86
N LEU A 194 13.56 10.48 3.41
CA LEU A 194 13.08 11.76 3.91
C LEU A 194 13.52 12.82 2.93
N CYS A 195 12.69 13.17 1.96
CA CYS A 195 12.98 14.18 0.95
C CYS A 195 11.72 14.56 0.18
N ASN A 196 11.78 15.64 -0.60
CA ASN A 196 10.68 16.00 -1.49
C ASN A 196 10.32 14.83 -2.41
N THR A 197 9.01 14.65 -2.66
CA THR A 197 8.43 13.56 -3.49
C THR A 197 8.82 12.13 -3.10
N SER A 198 9.31 11.91 -1.87
CA SER A 198 9.70 10.58 -1.39
C SER A 198 8.58 9.54 -1.53
N HIS A 199 7.31 9.97 -1.39
CA HIS A 199 6.10 9.14 -1.53
C HIS A 199 5.91 8.58 -2.96
N GLU A 200 6.45 9.23 -3.98
CA GLU A 200 6.51 8.69 -5.34
C GLU A 200 7.74 7.80 -5.55
N MET A 201 8.89 8.24 -5.08
CA MET A 201 10.16 7.53 -5.23
C MET A 201 10.15 6.14 -4.58
N ILE A 202 9.51 6.02 -3.41
CA ILE A 202 9.48 4.76 -2.65
C ILE A 202 8.79 3.63 -3.40
N ASN A 203 7.86 3.94 -4.31
CA ASN A 203 7.17 2.95 -5.13
C ASN A 203 8.12 2.27 -6.13
N ILE A 204 9.13 2.98 -6.63
CA ILE A 204 10.16 2.41 -7.52
C ILE A 204 10.99 1.38 -6.74
N VAL A 205 11.40 1.73 -5.52
CA VAL A 205 12.13 0.81 -4.64
C VAL A 205 11.28 -0.42 -4.30
N ALA A 206 10.01 -0.20 -3.95
CA ALA A 206 9.07 -1.28 -3.66
C ALA A 206 8.88 -2.22 -4.88
N ALA A 207 8.78 -1.67 -6.08
CA ALA A 207 8.70 -2.45 -7.32
C ALA A 207 9.96 -3.30 -7.55
N ALA A 208 11.14 -2.73 -7.35
CA ALA A 208 12.40 -3.46 -7.45
C ALA A 208 12.50 -4.58 -6.40
N MET A 209 12.09 -4.32 -5.16
CA MET A 209 12.04 -5.34 -4.09
C MET A 209 11.03 -6.45 -4.43
N LYS A 210 9.84 -6.10 -4.90
CA LYS A 210 8.80 -7.08 -5.30
C LYS A 210 9.25 -7.96 -6.46
N ALA A 211 10.03 -7.40 -7.39
CA ALA A 211 10.67 -8.11 -8.51
C ALA A 211 11.98 -8.82 -8.09
N GLU A 212 12.29 -8.87 -6.80
CA GLU A 212 13.49 -9.49 -6.22
C GLU A 212 14.82 -9.02 -6.82
N GLN A 213 14.86 -7.77 -7.30
CA GLN A 213 16.06 -7.20 -7.90
C GLN A 213 17.15 -6.93 -6.85
N LYS A 214 18.41 -7.04 -7.27
CA LYS A 214 19.55 -6.58 -6.49
C LYS A 214 19.60 -5.06 -6.46
N TYR A 215 20.23 -4.48 -5.43
CA TYR A 215 20.38 -3.03 -5.32
C TYR A 215 21.08 -2.37 -6.53
N THR A 216 21.94 -3.12 -7.20
CA THR A 216 22.64 -2.67 -8.42
C THR A 216 21.68 -2.36 -9.57
N PHE A 217 20.47 -2.97 -9.59
CA PHE A 217 19.44 -2.63 -10.57
C PHE A 217 19.05 -1.14 -10.49
N LEU A 218 18.81 -0.62 -9.29
CA LEU A 218 18.50 0.81 -9.11
C LEU A 218 19.73 1.69 -9.21
N LYS A 219 20.91 1.19 -8.78
CA LYS A 219 22.18 1.89 -8.92
C LYS A 219 22.50 2.22 -10.37
N ASP A 220 22.26 1.29 -11.28
CA ASP A 220 22.71 1.38 -12.69
C ASP A 220 21.54 1.72 -13.65
N MET A 221 20.33 1.95 -13.13
CA MET A 221 19.15 2.29 -13.92
C MET A 221 19.29 3.68 -14.55
N ILE A 222 18.80 3.85 -15.79
CA ILE A 222 18.72 5.15 -16.45
C ILE A 222 17.39 5.81 -16.03
N PHE A 223 17.49 6.94 -15.34
CA PHE A 223 16.35 7.77 -14.95
C PHE A 223 16.20 9.00 -15.87
N THR A 224 15.00 9.54 -15.93
CA THR A 224 14.74 10.85 -16.56
C THR A 224 15.42 11.95 -15.75
N HIS A 225 16.11 12.87 -16.40
CA HIS A 225 16.78 14.02 -15.80
C HIS A 225 16.08 15.36 -16.18
N PRO A 226 15.91 16.34 -15.24
CA PRO A 226 16.18 16.25 -13.80
C PRO A 226 14.94 15.79 -13.02
N THR A 227 15.08 14.73 -12.24
CA THR A 227 14.03 14.21 -11.36
C THR A 227 14.58 13.87 -9.97
N MET A 228 13.68 13.74 -8.97
CA MET A 228 14.10 13.23 -7.66
C MET A 228 14.47 11.74 -7.72
N ASN A 229 13.91 10.99 -8.67
CA ASN A 229 14.15 9.54 -8.80
C ASN A 229 15.60 9.20 -9.13
N GLU A 230 16.34 10.07 -9.86
CA GLU A 230 17.75 9.83 -10.18
C GLU A 230 18.64 9.75 -8.94
N ALA A 231 18.20 10.32 -7.80
CA ALA A 231 18.88 10.16 -6.52
C ALA A 231 19.02 8.71 -6.06
N LEU A 232 18.21 7.79 -6.59
CA LEU A 232 18.34 6.37 -6.29
C LEU A 232 19.65 5.80 -6.84
N ASN A 233 20.19 6.30 -7.98
CA ASN A 233 21.50 5.90 -8.44
C ASN A 233 22.57 6.22 -7.40
N ASP A 234 22.59 7.45 -6.89
CA ASP A 234 23.59 7.92 -5.91
C ASP A 234 23.42 7.23 -4.56
N LEU A 235 22.15 7.07 -4.09
CA LEU A 235 21.86 6.36 -2.86
C LEU A 235 22.38 4.93 -2.89
N PHE A 236 22.02 4.17 -3.92
CA PHE A 236 22.46 2.78 -4.06
C PHE A 236 23.93 2.68 -4.48
N GLY A 237 24.48 3.71 -5.13
CA GLY A 237 25.90 3.82 -5.43
C GLY A 237 26.78 4.06 -4.19
N SER A 238 26.22 4.59 -3.11
CA SER A 238 26.92 4.84 -1.84
C SER A 238 26.98 3.63 -0.91
N VAL A 239 26.40 2.50 -1.28
CA VAL A 239 26.35 1.27 -0.45
C VAL A 239 27.75 0.74 -0.16
N LYS A 240 28.05 0.55 1.14
CA LYS A 240 29.34 0.05 1.70
C LYS A 240 29.08 -1.05 2.69
#